data_f96d97c811e109aa42deb5a885d04b90
#
_entry.id   f96d97c811e109aa42deb5a885d04b90
#
_cell.length_a   1.000
_cell.length_b   1.000
_cell.length_c   1.000
_cell.angle_alpha   90.00
_cell.angle_beta   90.00
_cell.angle_gamma   90.00
#
_symmetry.space_group_name_H-M   'P 1'
#
loop_
_entity.id
_entity.type
_entity.pdbx_description
1 polymer ?
#
loop_
_entity_poly.entity_id
_entity_poly.type
_entity_poly.pdbx_seq_one_letter_code
_entity_poly.pdbx_strand_id
1 'polypeptide(L)'
;QWDEPYVAQTSWLVSLAAGIRASAVLLLLGSYWLLSDWPSGAMMTLIATVTVGLSAASPNPKRMSFQMACGTAIGAFIGFFETFFVFPWIDGFPLLCMVLAPVFVLGAFLSSRPAYAGYGIGLLVFFAIGSVPNNLTVYDPYTFINDYIGMVIGMFVCAAAGAIILPPNSRWLWSRLEQELREQVLFAISGRLRGIGTAFESRTRDLLHQAYGLAAGKPQVQSQLMGWMFTVLEIGHAVIELRKEQARAPVHPAYAESQPWRQAIRVMGRALTRLFLQPSASNHERALVAVDHAIARVQATDEPFARHFDTSVPVAYTHLTLPTKR
;
A
#
# COMPACT_ATOMS: atom_id res chain seq x y z
N GLN A 1 -16.50 20.74 0.32
CA GLN A 1 -15.09 20.92 0.68
C GLN A 1 -14.61 19.63 1.32
N TRP A 2 -13.71 18.93 0.64
CA TRP A 2 -13.11 17.68 1.09
C TRP A 2 -11.90 18.01 1.99
N ASP A 3 -12.16 18.69 3.10
CA ASP A 3 -11.15 19.10 4.10
C ASP A 3 -11.01 18.04 5.20
N GLU A 4 -11.04 16.76 4.83
CA GLU A 4 -10.81 15.70 5.80
C GLU A 4 -9.31 15.43 5.94
N PRO A 5 -8.73 15.56 7.14
CA PRO A 5 -7.30 15.33 7.33
C PRO A 5 -6.96 13.88 7.04
N TYR A 6 -6.15 13.67 6.00
CA TYR A 6 -5.57 12.36 5.70
C TYR A 6 -4.57 11.97 6.79
N VAL A 7 -4.79 10.84 7.42
CA VAL A 7 -3.88 10.28 8.43
C VAL A 7 -3.17 9.06 7.83
N ALA A 8 -1.95 9.28 7.35
CA ALA A 8 -1.13 8.19 6.81
C ALA A 8 -0.77 7.16 7.89
N GLN A 9 -0.93 5.88 7.58
CA GLN A 9 -0.53 4.77 8.45
C GLN A 9 0.79 4.16 7.96
N THR A 10 1.86 4.95 7.98
CA THR A 10 3.18 4.46 7.58
C THR A 10 3.87 3.80 8.77
N SER A 11 4.14 2.50 8.65
CA SER A 11 4.91 1.76 9.66
C SER A 11 6.37 2.25 9.67
N TRP A 12 6.86 2.72 10.83
CA TRP A 12 8.25 3.16 11.00
C TRP A 12 9.26 2.06 10.65
N LEU A 13 8.90 0.78 10.88
CA LEU A 13 9.75 -0.36 10.53
C LEU A 13 9.91 -0.55 9.01
N VAL A 14 8.85 -0.28 8.24
CA VAL A 14 8.92 -0.31 6.77
C VAL A 14 9.81 0.82 6.26
N SER A 15 9.69 2.00 6.86
CA SER A 15 10.56 3.14 6.54
C SER A 15 12.02 2.87 6.92
N LEU A 16 12.27 2.28 8.08
CA LEU A 16 13.61 1.88 8.51
C LEU A 16 14.22 0.84 7.55
N ALA A 17 13.45 -0.18 7.16
CA ALA A 17 13.90 -1.19 6.21
C ALA A 17 14.19 -0.60 4.84
N ALA A 18 13.41 0.40 4.38
CA ALA A 18 13.69 1.14 3.16
C ALA A 18 15.01 1.93 3.27
N GLY A 19 15.26 2.58 4.40
CA GLY A 19 16.52 3.28 4.69
C GLY A 19 17.73 2.34 4.70
N ILE A 20 17.63 1.20 5.40
CA ILE A 20 18.70 0.18 5.43
C ILE A 20 18.98 -0.34 4.02
N ARG A 21 17.94 -0.59 3.23
CA ARG A 21 18.08 -1.05 1.84
C ARG A 21 18.81 0.00 0.99
N ALA A 22 18.40 1.26 1.07
CA ALA A 22 19.04 2.35 0.34
C ALA A 22 20.51 2.49 0.71
N SER A 23 20.83 2.47 2.01
CA SER A 23 22.20 2.54 2.50
C SER A 23 23.03 1.35 2.04
N ALA A 24 22.51 0.14 2.10
CA ALA A 24 23.21 -1.07 1.67
C ALA A 24 23.52 -1.05 0.17
N VAL A 25 22.56 -0.65 -0.66
CA VAL A 25 22.76 -0.51 -2.12
C VAL A 25 23.80 0.57 -2.44
N LEU A 26 23.68 1.73 -1.80
CA LEU A 26 24.62 2.83 -2.01
C LEU A 26 26.06 2.46 -1.61
N LEU A 27 26.23 1.82 -0.45
CA LEU A 27 27.54 1.37 0.01
C LEU A 27 28.13 0.31 -0.90
N LEU A 28 27.32 -0.68 -1.32
CA LEU A 28 27.76 -1.76 -2.20
C LEU A 28 28.23 -1.20 -3.57
N LEU A 29 27.35 -0.45 -4.23
CA LEU A 29 27.62 0.06 -5.59
C LEU A 29 28.64 1.20 -5.58
N GLY A 30 28.62 2.07 -4.56
CA GLY A 30 29.61 3.11 -4.38
C GLY A 30 31.00 2.54 -4.13
N SER A 31 31.12 1.51 -3.28
CA SER A 31 32.38 0.81 -3.07
C SER A 31 32.89 0.13 -4.34
N TYR A 32 31.98 -0.54 -5.07
CA TYR A 32 32.32 -1.16 -6.36
C TYR A 32 32.82 -0.11 -7.36
N TRP A 33 32.13 1.01 -7.51
CA TRP A 33 32.57 2.12 -8.37
C TRP A 33 33.94 2.62 -8.02
N LEU A 34 34.22 2.91 -6.74
CA LEU A 34 35.50 3.40 -6.27
C LEU A 34 36.65 2.41 -6.47
N LEU A 35 36.38 1.11 -6.42
CA LEU A 35 37.37 0.05 -6.53
C LEU A 35 37.63 -0.42 -7.97
N SER A 36 36.62 -0.26 -8.86
CA SER A 36 36.69 -0.80 -10.21
C SER A 36 37.22 0.19 -11.26
N ASP A 37 37.28 1.47 -10.91
CA ASP A 37 37.59 2.57 -11.86
C ASP A 37 36.71 2.57 -13.13
N TRP A 38 35.53 1.91 -13.04
CA TRP A 38 34.62 1.84 -14.18
C TRP A 38 33.98 3.22 -14.44
N PRO A 39 34.13 3.81 -15.65
CA PRO A 39 33.64 5.16 -15.93
C PRO A 39 32.14 5.33 -15.69
N SER A 40 31.35 4.33 -16.03
CA SER A 40 29.88 4.35 -15.84
C SER A 40 29.41 3.94 -14.43
N GLY A 41 30.35 3.68 -13.51
CA GLY A 41 30.02 3.32 -12.11
C GLY A 41 29.32 4.44 -11.36
N ALA A 42 29.64 5.70 -11.67
CA ALA A 42 28.92 6.86 -11.13
C ALA A 42 27.44 6.85 -11.55
N MET A 43 27.18 6.63 -12.86
CA MET A 43 25.82 6.55 -13.39
C MET A 43 25.06 5.37 -12.79
N MET A 44 25.68 4.19 -12.67
CA MET A 44 25.11 3.01 -12.00
C MET A 44 24.68 3.33 -10.57
N THR A 45 25.54 3.97 -9.77
CA THR A 45 25.27 4.28 -8.36
C THR A 45 24.17 5.33 -8.23
N LEU A 46 24.18 6.36 -9.06
CA LEU A 46 23.16 7.41 -9.10
C LEU A 46 21.78 6.81 -9.40
N ILE A 47 21.69 6.04 -10.48
CA ILE A 47 20.42 5.47 -10.92
C ILE A 47 19.90 4.41 -9.94
N ALA A 48 20.77 3.62 -9.33
CA ALA A 48 20.39 2.72 -8.26
C ALA A 48 19.80 3.46 -7.05
N THR A 49 20.40 4.59 -6.66
CA THR A 49 19.88 5.41 -5.55
C THR A 49 18.48 5.96 -5.86
N VAL A 50 18.27 6.48 -7.07
CA VAL A 50 16.95 6.93 -7.54
C VAL A 50 15.95 5.79 -7.54
N THR A 51 16.34 4.61 -8.04
CA THR A 51 15.50 3.42 -8.13
C THR A 51 15.08 2.92 -6.75
N VAL A 52 15.98 2.87 -5.77
CA VAL A 52 15.66 2.51 -4.38
C VAL A 52 14.66 3.49 -3.79
N GLY A 53 14.85 4.79 -4.00
CA GLY A 53 13.94 5.84 -3.53
C GLY A 53 12.53 5.69 -4.13
N LEU A 54 12.43 5.57 -5.45
CA LEU A 54 11.16 5.40 -6.15
C LEU A 54 10.46 4.08 -5.76
N SER A 55 11.21 2.99 -5.64
CA SER A 55 10.65 1.69 -5.26
C SER A 55 10.25 1.61 -3.79
N ALA A 56 10.80 2.45 -2.91
CA ALA A 56 10.44 2.49 -1.49
C ALA A 56 8.97 2.89 -1.26
N ALA A 57 8.41 3.71 -2.15
CA ALA A 57 6.99 4.08 -2.13
C ALA A 57 6.06 2.95 -2.62
N SER A 58 6.61 1.90 -3.25
CA SER A 58 5.84 0.77 -3.75
C SER A 58 5.65 -0.29 -2.67
N PRO A 59 4.45 -0.90 -2.57
CA PRO A 59 4.19 -2.03 -1.67
C PRO A 59 5.10 -3.24 -1.95
N ASN A 60 5.59 -3.38 -3.20
CA ASN A 60 6.50 -4.45 -3.60
C ASN A 60 7.76 -3.89 -4.28
N PRO A 61 8.76 -3.44 -3.49
CA PRO A 61 9.97 -2.82 -4.02
C PRO A 61 10.77 -3.73 -4.98
N LYS A 62 10.84 -5.04 -4.69
CA LYS A 62 11.49 -6.02 -5.57
C LYS A 62 10.89 -5.99 -6.97
N ARG A 63 9.56 -6.13 -7.06
CA ARG A 63 8.86 -6.15 -8.36
C ARG A 63 9.02 -4.82 -9.09
N MET A 64 8.88 -3.72 -8.36
CA MET A 64 9.01 -2.38 -8.92
C MET A 64 10.38 -2.15 -9.53
N SER A 65 11.47 -2.41 -8.79
CA SER A 65 12.85 -2.26 -9.29
C SER A 65 13.15 -3.20 -10.46
N PHE A 66 12.65 -4.44 -10.43
CA PHE A 66 12.81 -5.37 -11.55
C PHE A 66 12.09 -4.87 -12.81
N GLN A 67 10.86 -4.40 -12.69
CA GLN A 67 10.12 -3.82 -13.80
C GLN A 67 10.79 -2.58 -14.37
N MET A 68 11.35 -1.71 -13.49
CA MET A 68 12.12 -0.54 -13.90
C MET A 68 13.36 -0.95 -14.68
N ALA A 69 14.11 -1.95 -14.24
CA ALA A 69 15.27 -2.48 -14.97
C ALA A 69 14.89 -2.96 -16.39
N CYS A 70 13.82 -3.73 -16.51
CA CYS A 70 13.33 -4.19 -17.81
C CYS A 70 12.85 -3.03 -18.71
N GLY A 71 12.11 -2.06 -18.12
CA GLY A 71 11.67 -0.86 -18.85
C GLY A 71 12.83 -0.03 -19.35
N THR A 72 13.88 0.14 -18.53
CA THR A 72 15.12 0.82 -18.91
C THR A 72 15.88 0.07 -20.00
N ALA A 73 15.95 -1.25 -19.95
CA ALA A 73 16.59 -2.05 -21.01
C ALA A 73 15.86 -1.89 -22.36
N ILE A 74 14.52 -1.85 -22.37
CA ILE A 74 13.72 -1.53 -23.55
C ILE A 74 14.02 -0.10 -24.01
N GLY A 75 14.06 0.87 -23.08
CA GLY A 75 14.41 2.24 -23.37
C GLY A 75 15.83 2.39 -23.95
N ALA A 76 16.79 1.62 -23.46
CA ALA A 76 18.14 1.58 -23.98
C ALA A 76 18.18 1.15 -25.45
N PHE A 77 17.45 0.10 -25.79
CA PHE A 77 17.37 -0.39 -27.17
C PHE A 77 16.75 0.66 -28.11
N ILE A 78 15.61 1.22 -27.72
CA ILE A 78 14.94 2.27 -28.50
C ILE A 78 15.84 3.51 -28.60
N GLY A 79 16.39 3.96 -27.48
CA GLY A 79 17.24 5.14 -27.40
C GLY A 79 18.54 5.00 -28.16
N PHE A 80 19.15 3.81 -28.21
CA PHE A 80 20.30 3.53 -29.06
C PHE A 80 19.95 3.74 -30.53
N PHE A 81 18.82 3.17 -30.96
CA PHE A 81 18.39 3.32 -32.34
C PHE A 81 18.08 4.80 -32.68
N GLU A 82 17.35 5.50 -31.83
CA GLU A 82 17.05 6.93 -32.04
C GLU A 82 18.30 7.79 -32.05
N THR A 83 19.20 7.59 -31.07
CA THR A 83 20.40 8.42 -30.93
C THR A 83 21.35 8.27 -32.11
N PHE A 84 21.61 7.05 -32.59
CA PHE A 84 22.63 6.83 -33.60
C PHE A 84 22.12 6.79 -35.04
N PHE A 85 20.83 6.51 -35.25
CA PHE A 85 20.27 6.37 -36.59
C PHE A 85 19.20 7.41 -36.93
N VAL A 86 18.53 8.02 -35.96
CA VAL A 86 17.44 8.94 -36.22
C VAL A 86 17.87 10.39 -35.96
N PHE A 87 18.42 10.69 -34.76
CA PHE A 87 18.78 12.06 -34.39
C PHE A 87 19.77 12.76 -35.31
N PRO A 88 20.76 12.09 -35.93
CA PRO A 88 21.64 12.76 -36.89
C PRO A 88 20.95 13.30 -38.13
N TRP A 89 19.73 12.84 -38.41
CA TRP A 89 18.94 13.23 -39.60
C TRP A 89 17.82 14.20 -39.26
N ILE A 90 17.65 14.54 -37.99
CA ILE A 90 16.60 15.44 -37.53
C ILE A 90 17.14 16.85 -37.43
N ASP A 91 16.41 17.78 -37.99
CA ASP A 91 16.69 19.20 -37.86
C ASP A 91 15.49 19.90 -37.22
N GLY A 92 15.76 20.58 -36.12
CA GLY A 92 14.82 21.39 -35.39
C GLY A 92 13.96 20.70 -34.34
N PHE A 93 13.50 21.48 -33.39
CA PHE A 93 12.74 21.06 -32.20
C PHE A 93 11.42 20.30 -32.52
N PRO A 94 10.61 20.72 -33.52
CA PRO A 94 9.35 20.02 -33.81
C PRO A 94 9.55 18.56 -34.22
N LEU A 95 10.57 18.28 -35.04
CA LEU A 95 10.88 16.92 -35.47
C LEU A 95 11.40 16.07 -34.31
N LEU A 96 12.23 16.63 -33.45
CA LEU A 96 12.68 15.98 -32.22
C LEU A 96 11.49 15.59 -31.34
N CYS A 97 10.54 16.48 -31.14
CA CYS A 97 9.31 16.18 -30.37
C CYS A 97 8.50 15.02 -31.01
N MET A 98 8.39 14.98 -32.35
CA MET A 98 7.68 13.92 -33.03
C MET A 98 8.33 12.55 -32.84
N VAL A 99 9.65 12.47 -32.79
CA VAL A 99 10.39 11.22 -32.59
C VAL A 99 10.30 10.75 -31.15
N LEU A 100 10.47 11.65 -30.18
CA LEU A 100 10.40 11.31 -28.75
C LEU A 100 8.97 11.01 -28.27
N ALA A 101 7.94 11.63 -28.87
CA ALA A 101 6.55 11.53 -28.41
C ALA A 101 6.04 10.07 -28.30
N PRO A 102 6.26 9.16 -29.25
CA PRO A 102 5.79 7.78 -29.14
C PRO A 102 6.32 7.06 -27.91
N VAL A 103 7.59 7.24 -27.56
CA VAL A 103 8.23 6.61 -26.41
C VAL A 103 7.64 7.17 -25.10
N PHE A 104 7.50 8.49 -25.02
CA PHE A 104 6.90 9.14 -23.85
C PHE A 104 5.43 8.77 -23.67
N VAL A 105 4.65 8.70 -24.75
CA VAL A 105 3.24 8.28 -24.70
C VAL A 105 3.12 6.83 -24.25
N LEU A 106 3.93 5.93 -24.82
CA LEU A 106 3.96 4.52 -24.43
C LEU A 106 4.33 4.35 -22.95
N GLY A 107 5.39 5.03 -22.52
CA GLY A 107 5.83 4.98 -21.14
C GLY A 107 4.80 5.54 -20.17
N ALA A 108 4.14 6.66 -20.50
CA ALA A 108 3.05 7.24 -19.71
C ALA A 108 1.84 6.29 -19.63
N PHE A 109 1.48 5.66 -20.74
CA PHE A 109 0.41 4.66 -20.78
C PHE A 109 0.73 3.46 -19.89
N LEU A 110 1.94 2.91 -19.95
CA LEU A 110 2.36 1.81 -19.07
C LEU A 110 2.39 2.23 -17.60
N SER A 111 2.86 3.44 -17.30
CA SER A 111 2.91 3.98 -15.93
C SER A 111 1.53 4.17 -15.31
N SER A 112 0.50 4.44 -16.10
CA SER A 112 -0.89 4.59 -15.63
C SER A 112 -1.52 3.27 -15.20
N ARG A 113 -0.93 2.13 -15.55
CA ARG A 113 -1.44 0.80 -15.21
C ARG A 113 -0.69 0.22 -14.02
N PRO A 114 -1.33 -0.04 -12.86
CA PRO A 114 -0.65 -0.54 -11.65
C PRO A 114 0.16 -1.82 -11.87
N ALA A 115 -0.28 -2.69 -12.79
CA ALA A 115 0.43 -3.92 -13.12
C ALA A 115 1.76 -3.69 -13.84
N TYR A 116 1.87 -2.61 -14.61
CA TYR A 116 2.99 -2.30 -15.50
C TYR A 116 3.71 -0.99 -15.14
N ALA A 117 3.34 -0.36 -14.04
CA ALA A 117 3.84 0.96 -13.66
C ALA A 117 5.37 1.04 -13.62
N GLY A 118 6.03 0.00 -13.11
CA GLY A 118 7.49 -0.05 -13.08
C GLY A 118 8.14 -0.04 -14.47
N TYR A 119 7.58 -0.77 -15.43
CA TYR A 119 8.06 -0.75 -16.82
C TYR A 119 7.94 0.64 -17.45
N GLY A 120 6.79 1.31 -17.21
CA GLY A 120 6.57 2.66 -17.72
C GLY A 120 7.51 3.68 -17.11
N ILE A 121 7.71 3.65 -15.79
CA ILE A 121 8.64 4.55 -15.10
C ILE A 121 10.08 4.28 -15.56
N GLY A 122 10.48 3.01 -15.67
CA GLY A 122 11.79 2.63 -16.19
C GLY A 122 12.04 3.15 -17.60
N LEU A 123 11.04 3.00 -18.47
CA LEU A 123 11.11 3.52 -19.84
C LEU A 123 11.19 5.05 -19.85
N LEU A 124 10.28 5.75 -19.16
CA LEU A 124 10.19 7.22 -19.22
C LEU A 124 11.42 7.92 -18.62
N VAL A 125 11.69 7.61 -17.34
CA VAL A 125 12.68 8.37 -16.56
C VAL A 125 14.09 8.12 -17.10
N PHE A 126 14.42 6.88 -17.34
CA PHE A 126 15.80 6.52 -17.69
C PHE A 126 16.08 6.65 -19.19
N PHE A 127 15.07 6.54 -20.04
CA PHE A 127 15.16 6.98 -21.43
C PHE A 127 15.40 8.50 -21.52
N ALA A 128 14.66 9.30 -20.73
CA ALA A 128 14.87 10.75 -20.70
C ALA A 128 16.26 11.14 -20.22
N ILE A 129 16.85 10.41 -19.26
CA ILE A 129 18.19 10.69 -18.74
C ILE A 129 19.27 10.27 -19.74
N GLY A 130 19.11 9.10 -20.38
CA GLY A 130 20.18 8.48 -21.18
C GLY A 130 20.12 8.73 -22.68
N SER A 131 18.94 9.05 -23.24
CA SER A 131 18.74 9.11 -24.69
C SER A 131 18.30 10.45 -25.23
N VAL A 132 17.75 11.37 -24.39
CA VAL A 132 17.38 12.69 -24.87
C VAL A 132 18.63 13.51 -25.16
N PRO A 133 18.77 14.07 -26.39
CA PRO A 133 19.98 14.77 -26.80
C PRO A 133 20.19 16.07 -26.02
N ASN A 134 21.44 16.34 -25.68
CA ASN A 134 21.89 17.59 -25.08
C ASN A 134 22.28 18.58 -26.19
N ASN A 135 22.42 19.87 -25.86
CA ASN A 135 22.84 20.91 -26.81
C ASN A 135 24.20 20.64 -27.50
N LEU A 136 25.05 19.89 -26.83
CA LEU A 136 26.35 19.43 -27.37
C LEU A 136 26.32 17.90 -27.37
N THR A 137 25.56 17.32 -28.27
CA THR A 137 25.46 15.86 -28.36
C THR A 137 26.75 15.26 -28.91
N VAL A 138 27.33 14.37 -28.11
CA VAL A 138 28.47 13.54 -28.53
C VAL A 138 27.93 12.15 -28.84
N TYR A 139 28.05 11.72 -30.08
CA TYR A 139 27.62 10.39 -30.52
C TYR A 139 28.72 9.36 -30.21
N ASP A 140 28.75 8.91 -28.95
CA ASP A 140 29.67 7.85 -28.50
C ASP A 140 28.91 6.59 -28.09
N PRO A 141 28.88 5.57 -28.97
CA PRO A 141 28.19 4.31 -28.69
C PRO A 141 28.76 3.56 -27.49
N TYR A 142 30.06 3.70 -27.23
CA TYR A 142 30.73 3.01 -26.12
C TYR A 142 30.23 3.53 -24.78
N THR A 143 30.25 4.82 -24.57
CA THR A 143 29.74 5.47 -23.35
C THR A 143 28.26 5.22 -23.19
N PHE A 144 27.47 5.33 -24.26
CA PHE A 144 26.04 5.08 -24.23
C PHE A 144 25.70 3.67 -23.73
N ILE A 145 26.33 2.64 -24.32
CA ILE A 145 26.08 1.24 -23.95
C ILE A 145 26.53 0.97 -22.51
N ASN A 146 27.72 1.48 -22.11
CA ASN A 146 28.22 1.29 -20.76
C ASN A 146 27.31 1.94 -19.72
N ASP A 147 26.83 3.14 -19.96
CA ASP A 147 25.93 3.83 -19.05
C ASP A 147 24.62 3.08 -18.86
N TYR A 148 24.00 2.59 -19.94
CA TYR A 148 22.79 1.79 -19.83
C TYR A 148 23.03 0.43 -19.18
N ILE A 149 24.13 -0.22 -19.42
CA ILE A 149 24.52 -1.44 -18.68
C ILE A 149 24.63 -1.12 -17.19
N GLY A 150 25.30 -0.02 -16.83
CA GLY A 150 25.40 0.43 -15.45
C GLY A 150 24.03 0.67 -14.81
N MET A 151 23.13 1.42 -15.49
CA MET A 151 21.77 1.68 -15.02
C MET A 151 21.02 0.38 -14.74
N VAL A 152 21.00 -0.54 -15.69
CA VAL A 152 20.27 -1.82 -15.60
C VAL A 152 20.84 -2.69 -14.48
N ILE A 153 22.17 -2.81 -14.35
CA ILE A 153 22.82 -3.54 -13.26
C ILE A 153 22.44 -2.93 -11.91
N GLY A 154 22.53 -1.61 -11.77
CA GLY A 154 22.15 -0.92 -10.55
C GLY A 154 20.72 -1.21 -10.12
N MET A 155 19.79 -1.22 -11.06
CA MET A 155 18.37 -1.55 -10.80
C MET A 155 18.15 -3.02 -10.43
N PHE A 156 18.89 -3.96 -11.02
CA PHE A 156 18.83 -5.37 -10.62
C PHE A 156 19.39 -5.57 -9.21
N VAL A 157 20.45 -4.84 -8.83
CA VAL A 157 20.95 -4.84 -7.45
C VAL A 157 19.87 -4.31 -6.49
N CYS A 158 19.14 -3.26 -6.86
CA CYS A 158 18.00 -2.76 -6.08
C CYS A 158 16.89 -3.83 -5.94
N ALA A 159 16.58 -4.56 -7.02
CA ALA A 159 15.60 -5.65 -6.99
C ALA A 159 16.08 -6.81 -6.08
N ALA A 160 17.37 -7.15 -6.11
CA ALA A 160 17.97 -8.14 -5.23
C ALA A 160 17.93 -7.68 -3.75
N ALA A 161 18.30 -6.44 -3.48
CA ALA A 161 18.18 -5.85 -2.14
C ALA A 161 16.74 -5.87 -1.63
N GLY A 162 15.76 -5.57 -2.50
CA GLY A 162 14.32 -5.69 -2.21
C GLY A 162 13.83 -7.11 -1.98
N ALA A 163 14.56 -8.12 -2.47
CA ALA A 163 14.26 -9.53 -2.21
C ALA A 163 14.86 -10.03 -0.89
N ILE A 164 15.98 -9.47 -0.46
CA ILE A 164 16.75 -9.90 0.74
C ILE A 164 16.30 -9.12 1.97
N ILE A 165 16.23 -7.80 1.85
CA ILE A 165 15.90 -6.91 2.96
C ILE A 165 14.39 -6.71 3.01
N LEU A 166 13.73 -7.34 3.97
CA LEU A 166 12.29 -7.33 4.16
C LEU A 166 11.52 -7.79 2.90
N PRO A 167 11.62 -9.08 2.53
CA PRO A 167 10.95 -9.58 1.33
C PRO A 167 9.42 -9.46 1.46
N PRO A 168 8.70 -9.12 0.38
CA PRO A 168 7.24 -8.95 0.40
C PRO A 168 6.45 -10.22 0.73
N ASN A 169 7.09 -11.38 0.64
CA ASN A 169 6.51 -12.69 1.02
C ASN A 169 6.89 -13.13 2.45
N SER A 170 7.49 -12.26 3.27
CA SER A 170 7.84 -12.64 4.63
C SER A 170 6.58 -12.89 5.47
N ARG A 171 6.58 -14.01 6.23
CA ARG A 171 5.48 -14.31 7.17
C ARG A 171 5.32 -13.19 8.19
N TRP A 172 6.41 -12.55 8.55
CA TRP A 172 6.42 -11.43 9.49
C TRP A 172 5.62 -10.23 8.94
N LEU A 173 5.79 -9.88 7.65
CA LEU A 173 5.06 -8.76 7.05
C LEU A 173 3.56 -9.04 6.98
N TRP A 174 3.17 -10.27 6.67
CA TRP A 174 1.77 -10.69 6.65
C TRP A 174 1.14 -10.69 8.06
N SER A 175 1.84 -11.26 9.06
CA SER A 175 1.36 -11.23 10.45
C SER A 175 1.26 -9.81 10.99
N ARG A 176 2.16 -8.92 10.58
CA ARG A 176 2.12 -7.50 10.93
C ARG A 176 0.89 -6.81 10.34
N LEU A 177 0.63 -7.03 9.05
CA LEU A 177 -0.55 -6.48 8.36
C LEU A 177 -1.85 -6.98 9.03
N GLU A 178 -1.93 -8.27 9.34
CA GLU A 178 -3.07 -8.81 10.07
C GLU A 178 -3.24 -8.16 11.44
N GLN A 179 -2.15 -7.94 12.16
CA GLN A 179 -2.18 -7.27 13.45
C GLN A 179 -2.67 -5.82 13.32
N GLU A 180 -2.13 -5.07 12.36
CA GLU A 180 -2.52 -3.69 12.11
C GLU A 180 -3.99 -3.56 11.71
N LEU A 181 -4.53 -4.51 10.92
CA LEU A 181 -5.96 -4.55 10.60
C LEU A 181 -6.83 -4.86 11.85
N ARG A 182 -6.40 -5.76 12.71
CA ARG A 182 -7.09 -6.02 13.99
C ARG A 182 -7.10 -4.79 14.90
N GLU A 183 -5.98 -4.07 14.93
CA GLU A 183 -5.85 -2.82 15.70
C GLU A 183 -6.83 -1.73 15.20
N GLN A 184 -7.21 -1.73 13.91
CA GLN A 184 -8.25 -0.79 13.43
C GLN A 184 -9.62 -1.08 14.06
N VAL A 185 -10.00 -2.33 14.24
CA VAL A 185 -11.25 -2.66 14.95
C VAL A 185 -11.17 -2.25 16.41
N LEU A 186 -10.04 -2.48 17.07
CA LEU A 186 -9.81 -2.02 18.44
C LEU A 186 -9.88 -0.50 18.55
N PHE A 187 -9.33 0.21 17.56
CA PHE A 187 -9.44 1.66 17.47
C PHE A 187 -10.91 2.10 17.29
N ALA A 188 -11.70 1.41 16.47
CA ALA A 188 -13.13 1.69 16.34
C ALA A 188 -13.88 1.49 17.65
N ILE A 189 -13.51 0.47 18.45
CA ILE A 189 -14.13 0.17 19.76
C ILE A 189 -13.74 1.18 20.84
N SER A 190 -12.47 1.58 20.93
CA SER A 190 -11.91 2.32 22.08
C SER A 190 -11.46 3.75 21.77
N GLY A 191 -11.33 4.13 20.49
CA GLY A 191 -10.85 5.44 20.07
C GLY A 191 -11.76 6.60 20.47
N ARG A 192 -11.25 7.84 20.45
CA ARG A 192 -12.04 9.05 20.70
C ARG A 192 -13.05 9.27 19.57
N LEU A 193 -14.32 9.56 19.89
CA LEU A 193 -15.41 9.68 18.90
C LEU A 193 -15.24 10.83 17.90
N ARG A 194 -14.55 11.90 18.28
CA ARG A 194 -14.34 13.06 17.40
C ARG A 194 -13.42 12.67 16.24
N GLY A 195 -13.96 12.68 15.02
CA GLY A 195 -13.21 12.34 13.79
C GLY A 195 -12.83 10.86 13.65
N ILE A 196 -13.42 9.95 14.47
CA ILE A 196 -13.06 8.53 14.45
C ILE A 196 -13.39 7.86 13.11
N GLY A 197 -14.51 8.23 12.48
CA GLY A 197 -14.93 7.62 11.19
C GLY A 197 -13.92 7.90 10.10
N THR A 198 -13.55 9.16 9.91
CA THR A 198 -12.59 9.58 8.89
C THR A 198 -11.20 9.00 9.13
N ALA A 199 -10.74 8.99 10.39
CA ALA A 199 -9.47 8.38 10.75
C ALA A 199 -9.47 6.86 10.54
N PHE A 200 -10.56 6.17 10.86
CA PHE A 200 -10.72 4.73 10.63
C PHE A 200 -10.71 4.40 9.14
N GLU A 201 -11.49 5.12 8.32
CA GLU A 201 -11.55 4.92 6.88
C GLU A 201 -10.20 5.18 6.21
N SER A 202 -9.54 6.29 6.54
CA SER A 202 -8.24 6.65 6.00
C SER A 202 -7.19 5.56 6.28
N ARG A 203 -7.09 5.12 7.54
CA ARG A 203 -6.14 4.08 7.95
C ARG A 203 -6.43 2.73 7.31
N THR A 204 -7.71 2.33 7.25
CA THR A 204 -8.09 1.05 6.66
C THR A 204 -7.85 1.04 5.15
N ARG A 205 -8.08 2.17 4.46
CA ARG A 205 -7.78 2.33 3.03
C ARG A 205 -6.28 2.23 2.74
N ASP A 206 -5.45 2.82 3.59
CA ASP A 206 -3.99 2.74 3.48
C ASP A 206 -3.49 1.29 3.64
N LEU A 207 -4.01 0.58 4.66
CA LEU A 207 -3.70 -0.83 4.87
C LEU A 207 -4.17 -1.71 3.70
N LEU A 208 -5.33 -1.39 3.10
CA LEU A 208 -5.82 -2.07 1.89
C LEU A 208 -4.83 -1.91 0.74
N HIS A 209 -4.38 -0.68 0.51
CA HIS A 209 -3.43 -0.40 -0.57
C HIS A 209 -2.13 -1.20 -0.39
N GLN A 210 -1.58 -1.23 0.82
CA GLN A 210 -0.39 -2.00 1.15
C GLN A 210 -0.61 -3.50 0.94
N ALA A 211 -1.72 -4.02 1.48
CA ALA A 211 -2.09 -5.43 1.37
C ALA A 211 -2.28 -5.88 -0.08
N TYR A 212 -2.98 -5.08 -0.88
CA TYR A 212 -3.21 -5.35 -2.30
C TYR A 212 -1.90 -5.38 -3.08
N GLY A 213 -0.99 -4.47 -2.81
CA GLY A 213 0.33 -4.43 -3.43
C GLY A 213 1.20 -5.64 -3.07
N LEU A 214 1.16 -6.08 -1.80
CA LEU A 214 1.87 -7.29 -1.35
C LEU A 214 1.31 -8.57 -1.99
N ALA A 215 0.00 -8.65 -2.19
CA ALA A 215 -0.68 -9.77 -2.82
C ALA A 215 -0.63 -9.73 -4.36
N ALA A 216 0.04 -8.73 -4.95
CA ALA A 216 0.12 -8.57 -6.40
C ALA A 216 0.72 -9.83 -7.08
N GLY A 217 -0.02 -10.41 -8.02
CA GLY A 217 0.33 -11.66 -8.69
C GLY A 217 -0.17 -12.95 -8.02
N LYS A 218 -0.96 -12.85 -6.93
CA LYS A 218 -1.57 -13.99 -6.23
C LYS A 218 -3.09 -13.76 -6.09
N PRO A 219 -3.91 -14.05 -7.10
CA PRO A 219 -5.33 -13.68 -7.12
C PRO A 219 -6.15 -14.32 -5.98
N GLN A 220 -5.82 -15.54 -5.56
CA GLN A 220 -6.48 -16.18 -4.43
C GLN A 220 -6.23 -15.45 -3.10
N VAL A 221 -4.99 -15.01 -2.88
CA VAL A 221 -4.63 -14.24 -1.67
C VAL A 221 -5.30 -12.87 -1.70
N GLN A 222 -5.38 -12.23 -2.88
CA GLN A 222 -6.07 -10.96 -3.04
C GLN A 222 -7.56 -11.08 -2.68
N SER A 223 -8.25 -12.11 -3.16
CA SER A 223 -9.69 -12.29 -2.87
C SER A 223 -9.97 -12.57 -1.40
N GLN A 224 -9.14 -13.39 -0.74
CA GLN A 224 -9.24 -13.66 0.70
C GLN A 224 -8.99 -12.39 1.53
N LEU A 225 -7.97 -11.64 1.17
CA LEU A 225 -7.62 -10.39 1.84
C LEU A 225 -8.73 -9.34 1.70
N MET A 226 -9.30 -9.21 0.49
CA MET A 226 -10.45 -8.34 0.25
C MET A 226 -11.65 -8.71 1.12
N GLY A 227 -12.00 -10.01 1.18
CA GLY A 227 -13.09 -10.48 2.03
C GLY A 227 -12.86 -10.12 3.50
N TRP A 228 -11.64 -10.33 4.01
CA TRP A 228 -11.32 -10.00 5.39
C TRP A 228 -11.35 -8.49 5.66
N MET A 229 -10.88 -7.69 4.72
CA MET A 229 -10.91 -6.23 4.86
C MET A 229 -12.33 -5.66 4.82
N PHE A 230 -13.22 -6.17 3.96
CA PHE A 230 -14.62 -5.78 3.99
C PHE A 230 -15.25 -6.09 5.36
N THR A 231 -14.94 -7.27 5.92
CA THR A 231 -15.38 -7.63 7.28
C THR A 231 -14.89 -6.63 8.33
N VAL A 232 -13.61 -6.24 8.29
CA VAL A 232 -13.04 -5.24 9.22
C VAL A 232 -13.71 -3.88 9.06
N LEU A 233 -13.93 -3.43 7.81
CA LEU A 233 -14.59 -2.15 7.52
C LEU A 233 -16.03 -2.13 8.05
N GLU A 234 -16.80 -3.18 7.79
CA GLU A 234 -18.20 -3.24 8.18
C GLU A 234 -18.38 -3.35 9.70
N ILE A 235 -17.59 -4.20 10.36
CA ILE A 235 -17.60 -4.28 11.83
C ILE A 235 -17.16 -2.94 12.43
N GLY A 236 -16.12 -2.32 11.89
CA GLY A 236 -15.63 -1.04 12.39
C GLY A 236 -16.67 0.08 12.24
N HIS A 237 -17.32 0.18 11.08
CA HIS A 237 -18.39 1.17 10.85
C HIS A 237 -19.59 0.93 11.76
N ALA A 238 -20.06 -0.31 11.88
CA ALA A 238 -21.17 -0.65 12.76
C ALA A 238 -20.89 -0.27 14.23
N VAL A 239 -19.68 -0.55 14.70
CA VAL A 239 -19.24 -0.18 16.06
C VAL A 239 -19.15 1.33 16.23
N ILE A 240 -18.60 2.05 15.25
CA ILE A 240 -18.48 3.52 15.30
C ILE A 240 -19.87 4.17 15.35
N GLU A 241 -20.80 3.74 14.48
CA GLU A 241 -22.17 4.27 14.46
C GLU A 241 -22.89 3.97 15.77
N LEU A 242 -22.79 2.74 16.27
CA LEU A 242 -23.36 2.36 17.58
C LEU A 242 -22.84 3.26 18.70
N ARG A 243 -21.55 3.58 18.72
CA ARG A 243 -20.96 4.46 19.73
C ARG A 243 -21.38 5.91 19.56
N LYS A 244 -21.55 6.39 18.33
CA LYS A 244 -22.05 7.75 18.05
C LYS A 244 -23.49 7.89 18.55
N GLU A 245 -24.34 6.90 18.25
CA GLU A 245 -25.73 6.89 18.72
C GLU A 245 -25.82 6.82 20.24
N GLN A 246 -24.99 6.00 20.89
CA GLN A 246 -24.93 5.97 22.36
C GLN A 246 -24.52 7.32 22.95
N ALA A 247 -23.61 8.06 22.30
CA ALA A 247 -23.18 9.37 22.76
C ALA A 247 -24.23 10.48 22.54
N ARG A 248 -25.14 10.29 21.57
CA ARG A 248 -26.27 11.19 21.28
C ARG A 248 -27.52 10.91 22.12
N ALA A 249 -27.51 9.80 22.87
CA ALA A 249 -28.68 9.42 23.67
C ALA A 249 -29.05 10.53 24.64
N PRO A 250 -30.35 10.88 24.74
CA PRO A 250 -30.82 11.92 25.65
C PRO A 250 -30.58 11.54 27.10
N VAL A 251 -30.45 12.55 27.97
CA VAL A 251 -30.30 12.37 29.44
C VAL A 251 -31.67 12.01 30.02
N HIS A 252 -32.00 10.72 30.04
CA HIS A 252 -33.26 10.19 30.55
C HIS A 252 -33.00 8.85 31.25
N PRO A 253 -33.71 8.47 32.30
CA PRO A 253 -33.51 7.19 33.02
C PRO A 253 -33.55 5.93 32.12
N ALA A 254 -34.38 5.92 31.07
CA ALA A 254 -34.46 4.84 30.11
C ALA A 254 -33.15 4.63 29.30
N TYR A 255 -32.30 5.65 29.25
CA TYR A 255 -30.98 5.64 28.55
C TYR A 255 -29.80 5.64 29.51
N ALA A 256 -30.04 5.41 30.80
CA ALA A 256 -29.00 5.36 31.83
C ALA A 256 -28.01 4.20 31.53
N GLU A 257 -26.77 4.37 31.95
CA GLU A 257 -25.73 3.34 31.78
C GLU A 257 -26.05 2.00 32.49
N SER A 258 -26.91 2.05 33.49
CA SER A 258 -27.41 0.88 34.24
C SER A 258 -28.43 0.02 33.47
N GLN A 259 -28.96 0.52 32.37
CA GLN A 259 -29.97 -0.21 31.61
C GLN A 259 -29.41 -1.53 31.02
N PRO A 260 -30.20 -2.62 31.03
CA PRO A 260 -29.77 -3.96 30.61
C PRO A 260 -29.25 -3.99 29.18
N TRP A 261 -29.87 -3.25 28.26
CA TRP A 261 -29.43 -3.17 26.87
C TRP A 261 -28.06 -2.47 26.71
N ARG A 262 -27.79 -1.41 27.47
CA ARG A 262 -26.48 -0.76 27.48
C ARG A 262 -25.38 -1.64 28.09
N GLN A 263 -25.73 -2.40 29.11
CA GLN A 263 -24.79 -3.38 29.68
C GLN A 263 -24.48 -4.48 28.69
N ALA A 264 -25.47 -4.99 27.93
CA ALA A 264 -25.27 -5.99 26.89
C ALA A 264 -24.33 -5.48 25.78
N ILE A 265 -24.50 -4.23 25.31
CA ILE A 265 -23.60 -3.61 24.32
C ILE A 265 -22.17 -3.48 24.88
N ARG A 266 -22.00 -3.14 26.16
CA ARG A 266 -20.67 -3.12 26.80
C ARG A 266 -20.01 -4.50 26.87
N VAL A 267 -20.81 -5.54 27.17
CA VAL A 267 -20.33 -6.94 27.16
C VAL A 267 -19.91 -7.35 25.76
N MET A 268 -20.72 -7.03 24.75
CA MET A 268 -20.41 -7.24 23.33
C MET A 268 -19.07 -6.56 22.93
N GLY A 269 -18.90 -5.28 23.27
CA GLY A 269 -17.68 -4.55 23.00
C GLY A 269 -16.44 -5.18 23.62
N ARG A 270 -16.54 -5.66 24.87
CA ARG A 270 -15.47 -6.40 25.55
C ARG A 270 -15.15 -7.75 24.89
N ALA A 271 -16.19 -8.47 24.45
CA ALA A 271 -16.03 -9.74 23.77
C ALA A 271 -15.36 -9.57 22.39
N LEU A 272 -15.77 -8.56 21.61
CA LEU A 272 -15.14 -8.17 20.36
C LEU A 272 -13.66 -7.76 20.59
N THR A 273 -13.39 -6.91 21.57
CA THR A 273 -12.01 -6.53 21.94
C THR A 273 -11.16 -7.76 22.21
N ARG A 274 -11.66 -8.73 22.97
CA ARG A 274 -10.93 -9.97 23.29
C ARG A 274 -10.72 -10.83 22.05
N LEU A 275 -11.71 -10.92 21.15
CA LEU A 275 -11.59 -11.65 19.90
C LEU A 275 -10.47 -11.08 19.01
N PHE A 276 -10.41 -9.76 18.84
CA PHE A 276 -9.42 -9.11 17.98
C PHE A 276 -8.03 -9.05 18.61
N LEU A 277 -7.91 -9.01 19.94
CA LEU A 277 -6.63 -9.12 20.64
C LEU A 277 -6.07 -10.56 20.62
N GLN A 278 -6.93 -11.54 20.84
CA GLN A 278 -6.56 -12.96 20.95
C GLN A 278 -7.53 -13.81 20.13
N PRO A 279 -7.33 -13.92 18.81
CA PRO A 279 -8.22 -14.71 17.96
C PRO A 279 -8.12 -16.19 18.30
N SER A 280 -9.25 -16.74 18.74
CA SER A 280 -9.42 -18.17 19.02
C SER A 280 -10.86 -18.58 18.77
N ALA A 281 -11.10 -19.85 18.49
CA ALA A 281 -12.46 -20.38 18.31
C ALA A 281 -13.37 -20.10 19.52
N SER A 282 -12.83 -20.23 20.74
CA SER A 282 -13.56 -19.91 21.97
C SER A 282 -13.91 -18.42 22.09
N ASN A 283 -13.02 -17.49 21.72
CA ASN A 283 -13.32 -16.08 21.75
C ASN A 283 -14.28 -15.66 20.64
N HIS A 284 -14.23 -16.32 19.49
CA HIS A 284 -15.19 -16.13 18.40
C HIS A 284 -16.59 -16.53 18.82
N GLU A 285 -16.77 -17.72 19.40
CA GLU A 285 -18.06 -18.18 19.92
C GLU A 285 -18.62 -17.25 21.00
N ARG A 286 -17.76 -16.84 21.95
CA ARG A 286 -18.16 -15.86 22.98
C ARG A 286 -18.57 -14.50 22.39
N ALA A 287 -17.92 -14.05 21.33
CA ALA A 287 -18.29 -12.81 20.65
C ALA A 287 -19.65 -12.94 19.96
N LEU A 288 -19.93 -14.07 19.29
CA LEU A 288 -21.24 -14.36 18.69
C LEU A 288 -22.35 -14.35 19.74
N VAL A 289 -22.19 -15.09 20.84
CA VAL A 289 -23.18 -15.14 21.93
C VAL A 289 -23.40 -13.75 22.54
N ALA A 290 -22.33 -12.95 22.67
CA ALA A 290 -22.46 -11.59 23.22
C ALA A 290 -23.20 -10.65 22.25
N VAL A 291 -23.01 -10.80 20.95
CA VAL A 291 -23.73 -10.04 19.92
C VAL A 291 -25.21 -10.43 19.91
N ASP A 292 -25.54 -11.74 19.89
CA ASP A 292 -26.90 -12.24 19.95
C ASP A 292 -27.64 -11.74 21.18
N HIS A 293 -26.97 -11.80 22.34
CA HIS A 293 -27.53 -11.28 23.58
C HIS A 293 -27.78 -9.76 23.51
N ALA A 294 -26.87 -8.99 22.89
CA ALA A 294 -27.05 -7.55 22.72
C ALA A 294 -28.25 -7.25 21.79
N ILE A 295 -28.40 -7.97 20.67
CA ILE A 295 -29.54 -7.85 19.77
C ILE A 295 -30.84 -8.11 20.52
N ALA A 296 -30.95 -9.25 21.21
CA ALA A 296 -32.13 -9.61 21.95
C ALA A 296 -32.54 -8.59 23.01
N ARG A 297 -31.54 -7.98 23.71
CA ARG A 297 -31.79 -6.95 24.72
C ARG A 297 -32.21 -5.61 24.12
N VAL A 298 -31.69 -5.23 22.96
CA VAL A 298 -32.10 -4.01 22.25
C VAL A 298 -33.51 -4.18 21.71
N GLN A 299 -33.85 -5.34 21.11
CA GLN A 299 -35.17 -5.63 20.57
C GLN A 299 -36.26 -5.72 21.66
N ALA A 300 -35.90 -6.18 22.85
CA ALA A 300 -36.79 -6.25 23.98
C ALA A 300 -37.12 -4.89 24.65
N THR A 301 -36.52 -3.81 24.13
CA THR A 301 -36.68 -2.46 24.67
C THR A 301 -37.73 -1.70 23.85
N ASP A 302 -38.85 -1.30 24.47
CA ASP A 302 -39.96 -0.59 23.80
C ASP A 302 -39.66 0.89 23.46
N GLU A 303 -38.52 1.39 23.83
CA GLU A 303 -38.13 2.80 23.63
C GLU A 303 -37.86 3.11 22.15
N PRO A 304 -38.47 4.16 21.57
CA PRO A 304 -38.32 4.50 20.16
C PRO A 304 -36.88 4.73 19.72
N PHE A 305 -36.03 5.24 20.63
CA PHE A 305 -34.64 5.50 20.35
C PHE A 305 -33.80 4.21 20.31
N ALA A 306 -34.16 3.20 21.08
CA ALA A 306 -33.46 1.93 21.08
C ALA A 306 -33.63 1.18 19.74
N ARG A 307 -34.70 1.40 19.00
CA ARG A 307 -34.93 0.83 17.68
C ARG A 307 -33.90 1.29 16.63
N HIS A 308 -33.25 2.44 16.81
CA HIS A 308 -32.15 2.90 15.95
C HIS A 308 -30.90 2.01 16.07
N PHE A 309 -30.72 1.32 17.18
CA PHE A 309 -29.63 0.36 17.38
C PHE A 309 -29.89 -0.98 16.69
N ASP A 310 -31.14 -1.28 16.34
CA ASP A 310 -31.55 -2.56 15.75
C ASP A 310 -30.92 -2.79 14.36
N THR A 311 -30.51 -1.74 13.66
CA THR A 311 -29.85 -1.84 12.35
C THR A 311 -28.35 -2.00 12.42
N SER A 312 -27.68 -1.46 13.45
CA SER A 312 -26.21 -1.44 13.54
C SER A 312 -25.62 -2.73 14.13
N VAL A 313 -26.36 -3.39 15.04
CA VAL A 313 -25.87 -4.58 15.74
C VAL A 313 -25.97 -5.84 14.87
N PRO A 314 -27.05 -6.08 14.08
CA PRO A 314 -27.16 -7.21 13.17
C PRO A 314 -26.08 -7.22 12.07
N VAL A 315 -25.64 -6.07 11.59
CA VAL A 315 -24.54 -5.97 10.61
C VAL A 315 -23.25 -6.59 11.15
N ALA A 316 -22.90 -6.29 12.40
CA ALA A 316 -21.75 -6.92 13.06
C ALA A 316 -21.90 -8.44 13.18
N TYR A 317 -23.11 -8.93 13.43
CA TYR A 317 -23.41 -10.36 13.52
C TYR A 317 -23.24 -11.08 12.19
N THR A 318 -23.79 -10.54 11.10
CA THR A 318 -23.71 -11.15 9.77
C THR A 318 -22.26 -11.38 9.34
N HIS A 319 -21.38 -10.43 9.64
CA HIS A 319 -19.95 -10.53 9.26
C HIS A 319 -19.11 -11.42 10.18
N LEU A 320 -19.52 -11.58 11.44
CA LEU A 320 -18.89 -12.54 12.36
C LEU A 320 -19.27 -13.99 12.03
N THR A 321 -20.44 -14.23 11.42
CA THR A 321 -20.93 -15.57 11.05
C THR A 321 -20.45 -16.05 9.69
N LEU A 322 -19.96 -15.14 8.82
CA LEU A 322 -19.38 -15.56 7.54
C LEU A 322 -18.17 -16.49 7.80
N PRO A 323 -18.12 -17.68 7.18
CA PRO A 323 -17.03 -18.61 7.40
C PRO A 323 -15.74 -17.97 6.87
N THR A 324 -14.88 -17.56 7.79
CA THR A 324 -13.48 -17.30 7.48
C THR A 324 -12.87 -18.64 7.07
N LYS A 325 -12.93 -18.98 5.79
CA LYS A 325 -12.25 -20.16 5.26
C LYS A 325 -10.78 -20.05 5.65
N ARG A 326 -10.36 -21.01 6.47
CA ARG A 326 -8.98 -21.26 6.89
C ARG A 326 -8.07 -21.56 5.70
#